data_93fefad3256cbda81e83481f2bd0c8d3
#
_entry.id   93fefad3256cbda81e83481f2bd0c8d3
#
_cell.length_a   1.000
_cell.length_b   1.000
_cell.length_c   1.000
_cell.angle_alpha   90.00
_cell.angle_beta   90.00
_cell.angle_gamma   90.00
#
_symmetry.space_group_name_H-M   'P 1'
#
loop_
_entity.id
_entity.type
_entity.pdbx_description
1 polymer ?
#
loop_
_entity_poly.entity_id
_entity_poly.type
_entity_poly.pdbx_seq_one_letter_code
_entity_poly.pdbx_strand_id
1 'polypeptide(L)'
;DTLDKYDYQTLLIDKTTQAEPFHATYENAMEAINALKEKFGGSKWFANEKDDSFKSSIGQIYQTFGGEELYASVEEKAAMLLYLVVKNHSFSDGNKRIAAMLFLWFMEKNGILYAENGHKRIADNTLVALTLMIAESRTEEKDVMVKVVVNLINKDNQ
;
A
#
# COMPACT_ATOMS: atom_id res chain seq x y z
N ASP A 1 -19.12 5.96 -15.49
CA ASP A 1 -19.07 6.27 -14.07
C ASP A 1 -17.96 5.48 -13.39
N THR A 2 -17.36 6.06 -12.36
CA THR A 2 -16.24 5.46 -11.64
C THR A 2 -16.62 4.14 -11.00
N LEU A 3 -17.83 4.03 -10.45
CA LEU A 3 -18.27 2.79 -9.81
C LEU A 3 -18.39 1.64 -10.81
N ASP A 4 -18.81 1.95 -12.04
CA ASP A 4 -18.91 0.93 -13.07
C ASP A 4 -17.55 0.39 -13.47
N LYS A 5 -16.50 1.21 -13.37
CA LYS A 5 -15.14 0.79 -13.66
C LYS A 5 -14.62 -0.20 -12.61
N TYR A 6 -15.20 -0.22 -11.44
CA TYR A 6 -14.76 -1.09 -10.36
C TYR A 6 -15.56 -2.37 -10.25
N ASP A 7 -16.32 -2.71 -11.29
CA ASP A 7 -16.80 -4.08 -11.44
C ASP A 7 -15.55 -4.95 -11.61
N TYR A 8 -15.27 -5.76 -10.60
CA TYR A 8 -14.00 -6.47 -10.52
C TYR A 8 -13.78 -7.44 -11.68
N GLN A 9 -14.84 -7.88 -12.37
CA GLN A 9 -14.69 -8.81 -13.50
C GLN A 9 -14.08 -8.12 -14.72
N THR A 10 -14.23 -6.81 -14.82
CA THR A 10 -13.69 -6.03 -15.94
C THR A 10 -12.52 -5.14 -15.56
N LEU A 11 -12.16 -5.11 -14.28
CA LEU A 11 -11.11 -4.23 -13.79
C LEU A 11 -9.73 -4.76 -14.20
N LEU A 12 -8.98 -3.92 -14.91
CA LEU A 12 -7.67 -4.29 -15.42
C LEU A 12 -6.56 -3.49 -14.73
N ILE A 13 -5.39 -4.11 -14.62
CA ILE A 13 -4.18 -3.43 -14.16
C ILE A 13 -3.35 -3.11 -15.39
N ASP A 14 -3.23 -1.82 -15.71
CA ASP A 14 -2.42 -1.36 -16.82
C ASP A 14 -1.72 -0.06 -16.43
N LYS A 15 -0.86 0.43 -17.33
CA LYS A 15 -0.11 1.68 -17.15
C LYS A 15 0.71 1.68 -15.86
N THR A 16 1.27 0.52 -15.52
CA THR A 16 2.03 0.34 -14.29
C THR A 16 3.53 0.51 -14.54
N THR A 17 4.27 0.67 -13.45
CA THR A 17 5.70 0.93 -13.45
C THR A 17 6.47 -0.34 -13.11
N GLN A 18 7.32 -0.80 -14.03
CA GLN A 18 8.10 -2.01 -13.81
C GLN A 18 9.45 -1.74 -13.14
N ALA A 19 10.01 -0.55 -13.38
CA ALA A 19 11.28 -0.19 -12.75
C ALA A 19 11.08 0.11 -11.27
N GLU A 20 11.80 -0.60 -10.41
CA GLU A 20 11.71 -0.45 -8.97
C GLU A 20 13.10 -0.10 -8.43
N PRO A 21 13.44 1.21 -8.38
CA PRO A 21 14.76 1.62 -7.87
C PRO A 21 14.95 1.38 -6.37
N PHE A 22 13.85 1.30 -5.61
CA PHE A 22 13.91 1.13 -4.17
C PHE A 22 13.22 -0.17 -3.76
N HIS A 23 13.94 -1.00 -3.01
CA HIS A 23 13.43 -2.27 -2.50
C HIS A 23 13.13 -2.14 -1.01
N ALA A 24 11.88 -2.35 -0.62
CA ALA A 24 11.48 -2.28 0.78
C ALA A 24 11.99 -3.51 1.53
N THR A 25 12.57 -3.28 2.69
CA THR A 25 12.98 -4.35 3.60
C THR A 25 12.30 -4.10 4.94
N TYR A 26 12.26 -5.13 5.77
CA TYR A 26 11.76 -4.98 7.14
C TYR A 26 12.50 -3.84 7.85
N GLU A 27 13.84 -3.82 7.71
CA GLU A 27 14.68 -2.84 8.39
C GLU A 27 14.40 -1.41 7.95
N ASN A 28 14.35 -1.16 6.62
CA ASN A 28 14.11 0.23 6.17
C ASN A 28 12.66 0.67 6.40
N ALA A 29 11.71 -0.25 6.34
CA ALA A 29 10.33 0.07 6.67
C ALA A 29 10.17 0.41 8.15
N MET A 30 10.85 -0.33 9.04
CA MET A 30 10.81 -0.03 10.48
C MET A 30 11.47 1.30 10.80
N GLU A 31 12.52 1.68 10.08
CA GLU A 31 13.11 3.02 10.24
C GLU A 31 12.08 4.10 9.92
N ALA A 32 11.32 3.94 8.84
CA ALA A 32 10.27 4.88 8.48
C ALA A 32 9.17 4.93 9.54
N ILE A 33 8.78 3.78 10.07
CA ILE A 33 7.75 3.70 11.12
C ILE A 33 8.25 4.36 12.41
N ASN A 34 9.49 4.14 12.79
CA ASN A 34 10.05 4.74 13.99
C ASN A 34 10.16 6.26 13.86
N ALA A 35 10.48 6.77 12.68
CA ALA A 35 10.49 8.20 12.40
C ALA A 35 9.09 8.80 12.57
N LEU A 36 8.08 8.10 12.10
CA LEU A 36 6.69 8.50 12.27
C LEU A 36 6.31 8.53 13.74
N LYS A 37 6.72 7.52 14.49
CA LYS A 37 6.45 7.41 15.92
C LYS A 37 7.06 8.58 16.69
N GLU A 38 8.29 8.93 16.40
CA GLU A 38 8.97 10.06 17.05
C GLU A 38 8.27 11.38 16.72
N LYS A 39 7.85 11.55 15.46
CA LYS A 39 7.27 12.80 15.00
C LYS A 39 5.90 13.08 15.62
N PHE A 40 5.06 12.04 15.73
CA PHE A 40 3.68 12.23 16.15
C PHE A 40 3.42 11.85 17.59
N GLY A 41 4.35 11.18 18.27
CA GLY A 41 4.17 10.76 19.64
C GLY A 41 2.94 9.90 19.81
N GLY A 42 1.98 10.35 20.58
CA GLY A 42 0.72 9.67 20.76
C GLY A 42 0.76 8.61 21.85
N SER A 43 -0.05 7.55 21.67
CA SER A 43 -0.15 6.44 22.60
C SER A 43 1.19 5.71 22.71
N LYS A 44 1.51 5.23 23.90
CA LYS A 44 2.68 4.37 24.08
C LYS A 44 2.58 3.07 23.29
N TRP A 45 1.38 2.73 22.84
CA TRP A 45 1.11 1.52 22.05
C TRP A 45 1.27 1.75 20.57
N PHE A 46 1.36 3.02 20.13
CA PHE A 46 1.45 3.35 18.71
C PHE A 46 2.69 2.72 18.10
N ALA A 47 2.51 2.03 16.98
CA ALA A 47 3.57 1.41 16.20
C ALA A 47 4.37 0.34 16.95
N ASN A 48 3.84 -0.21 18.05
CA ASN A 48 4.49 -1.33 18.72
C ASN A 48 4.07 -2.63 18.06
N GLU A 49 5.02 -3.40 17.56
CA GLU A 49 4.74 -4.68 16.93
C GLU A 49 4.17 -5.68 17.93
N LYS A 50 3.11 -6.39 17.54
CA LYS A 50 2.52 -7.44 18.36
C LYS A 50 3.19 -8.80 18.13
N ASP A 51 3.71 -9.01 16.90
CA ASP A 51 4.25 -10.28 16.48
C ASP A 51 5.13 -10.07 15.24
N ASP A 52 5.47 -11.14 14.54
CA ASP A 52 6.33 -11.09 13.35
C ASP A 52 5.57 -10.87 12.05
N SER A 53 4.28 -10.57 12.10
CA SER A 53 3.46 -10.50 10.89
C SER A 53 3.87 -9.36 9.95
N PHE A 54 4.41 -8.26 10.49
CA PHE A 54 4.85 -7.15 9.63
C PHE A 54 6.01 -7.58 8.73
N LYS A 55 6.98 -8.30 9.30
CA LYS A 55 8.10 -8.82 8.51
C LYS A 55 7.59 -9.73 7.39
N SER A 56 6.62 -10.57 7.70
CA SER A 56 5.99 -11.45 6.72
C SER A 56 5.28 -10.63 5.63
N SER A 57 4.59 -9.55 6.01
CA SER A 57 3.89 -8.68 5.05
C SER A 57 4.86 -8.06 4.04
N ILE A 58 6.01 -7.57 4.51
CA ILE A 58 7.03 -7.02 3.61
C ILE A 58 7.49 -8.10 2.62
N GLY A 59 7.73 -9.32 3.09
CA GLY A 59 8.13 -10.41 2.19
C GLY A 59 7.06 -10.74 1.16
N GLN A 60 5.80 -10.65 1.54
CA GLN A 60 4.70 -11.02 0.64
C GLN A 60 4.57 -10.13 -0.59
N ILE A 61 4.95 -8.85 -0.50
CA ILE A 61 4.87 -7.98 -1.69
C ILE A 61 5.87 -8.39 -2.76
N TYR A 62 6.89 -9.17 -2.39
CA TYR A 62 7.94 -9.65 -3.31
C TYR A 62 7.82 -11.13 -3.63
N GLN A 63 6.70 -11.77 -3.24
CA GLN A 63 6.58 -13.20 -3.45
C GLN A 63 6.50 -13.54 -4.94
N THR A 64 6.99 -14.74 -5.26
CA THR A 64 7.03 -15.23 -6.64
C THR A 64 6.25 -16.53 -6.76
N PHE A 65 5.84 -16.83 -8.00
CA PHE A 65 5.24 -18.12 -8.34
C PHE A 65 5.77 -18.51 -9.72
N GLY A 66 6.36 -19.69 -9.80
CA GLY A 66 6.95 -20.15 -11.07
C GLY A 66 8.08 -19.26 -11.57
N GLY A 67 8.81 -18.62 -10.67
CA GLY A 67 9.91 -17.74 -11.03
C GLY A 67 9.51 -16.31 -11.38
N GLU A 68 8.21 -15.99 -11.35
CA GLU A 68 7.71 -14.65 -11.67
C GLU A 68 7.07 -14.01 -10.45
N GLU A 69 7.22 -12.70 -10.30
CA GLU A 69 6.61 -11.96 -9.21
C GLU A 69 5.10 -11.93 -9.36
N LEU A 70 4.38 -12.18 -8.25
CA LEU A 70 2.91 -12.08 -8.25
C LEU A 70 2.44 -10.63 -8.40
N TYR A 71 3.20 -9.69 -7.87
CA TYR A 71 2.90 -8.26 -7.92
C TYR A 71 4.07 -7.58 -8.62
N ALA A 72 4.06 -7.64 -9.96
CA ALA A 72 5.24 -7.30 -10.76
C ALA A 72 5.51 -5.79 -10.82
N SER A 73 4.48 -4.96 -10.69
CA SER A 73 4.64 -3.52 -10.79
C SER A 73 4.80 -2.86 -9.42
N VAL A 74 5.37 -1.66 -9.41
CA VAL A 74 5.50 -0.86 -8.18
C VAL A 74 4.13 -0.55 -7.60
N GLU A 75 3.16 -0.22 -8.47
CA GLU A 75 1.80 0.11 -8.04
C GLU A 75 1.13 -1.09 -7.35
N GLU A 76 1.32 -2.29 -7.89
CA GLU A 76 0.75 -3.50 -7.28
C GLU A 76 1.40 -3.79 -5.92
N LYS A 77 2.71 -3.62 -5.81
CA LYS A 77 3.40 -3.82 -4.54
C LYS A 77 2.96 -2.79 -3.51
N ALA A 78 2.80 -1.52 -3.92
CA ALA A 78 2.31 -0.48 -3.03
C ALA A 78 0.90 -0.81 -2.52
N ALA A 79 0.03 -1.25 -3.43
CA ALA A 79 -1.34 -1.63 -3.08
C ALA A 79 -1.36 -2.81 -2.12
N MET A 80 -0.51 -3.81 -2.36
CA MET A 80 -0.40 -4.97 -1.46
C MET A 80 0.12 -4.57 -0.09
N LEU A 81 1.10 -3.67 -0.04
CA LEU A 81 1.63 -3.19 1.22
C LEU A 81 0.52 -2.51 2.04
N LEU A 82 -0.24 -1.63 1.39
CA LEU A 82 -1.39 -0.98 2.03
C LEU A 82 -2.38 -2.02 2.56
N TYR A 83 -2.75 -2.96 1.72
CA TYR A 83 -3.72 -4.01 2.06
C TYR A 83 -3.26 -4.82 3.27
N LEU A 84 -2.03 -5.34 3.21
CA LEU A 84 -1.53 -6.26 4.23
C LEU A 84 -1.37 -5.57 5.58
N VAL A 85 -0.86 -4.33 5.59
CA VAL A 85 -0.66 -3.63 6.86
C VAL A 85 -2.00 -3.29 7.52
N VAL A 86 -3.01 -2.92 6.72
CA VAL A 86 -4.35 -2.69 7.28
C VAL A 86 -4.96 -3.99 7.81
N LYS A 87 -4.88 -5.08 7.04
CA LYS A 87 -5.58 -6.32 7.38
C LYS A 87 -4.91 -7.14 8.47
N ASN A 88 -3.58 -7.15 8.52
CA ASN A 88 -2.86 -8.02 9.43
C ASN A 88 -2.75 -7.50 10.86
N HIS A 89 -3.04 -6.23 11.08
CA HIS A 89 -3.00 -5.64 12.43
C HIS A 89 -1.70 -5.97 13.16
N SER A 90 -0.57 -5.76 12.50
CA SER A 90 0.74 -6.12 13.03
C SER A 90 1.18 -5.29 14.24
N PHE A 91 0.55 -4.13 14.44
CA PHE A 91 0.92 -3.19 15.50
C PHE A 91 -0.22 -3.05 16.50
N SER A 92 0.14 -2.72 17.75
CA SER A 92 -0.86 -2.58 18.81
C SER A 92 -1.81 -1.42 18.57
N ASP A 93 -1.33 -0.37 17.91
CA ASP A 93 -2.13 0.82 17.62
C ASP A 93 -1.58 1.50 16.38
N GLY A 94 -2.45 2.14 15.62
CA GLY A 94 -2.08 2.97 14.48
C GLY A 94 -1.94 2.23 13.16
N ASN A 95 -2.47 1.03 13.03
CA ASN A 95 -2.30 0.21 11.82
C ASN A 95 -2.72 0.94 10.53
N LYS A 96 -3.86 1.62 10.51
CA LYS A 96 -4.31 2.35 9.32
C LYS A 96 -3.39 3.50 8.97
N ARG A 97 -2.93 4.24 9.98
CA ARG A 97 -2.00 5.35 9.78
C ARG A 97 -0.65 4.86 9.30
N ILE A 98 -0.15 3.79 9.88
CA ILE A 98 1.11 3.16 9.45
C ILE A 98 0.98 2.68 8.01
N ALA A 99 -0.12 2.02 7.68
CA ALA A 99 -0.37 1.53 6.33
C ALA A 99 -0.35 2.66 5.31
N ALA A 100 -1.05 3.76 5.59
CA ALA A 100 -1.11 4.92 4.70
C ALA A 100 0.28 5.54 4.54
N MET A 101 1.02 5.70 5.63
CA MET A 101 2.37 6.27 5.60
C MET A 101 3.31 5.41 4.77
N LEU A 102 3.29 4.10 4.99
CA LEU A 102 4.17 3.18 4.25
C LEU A 102 3.85 3.14 2.76
N PHE A 103 2.57 3.23 2.43
CA PHE A 103 2.13 3.31 1.04
C PHE A 103 2.74 4.53 0.35
N LEU A 104 2.60 5.71 0.96
CA LEU A 104 3.17 6.94 0.41
C LEU A 104 4.70 6.88 0.36
N TRP A 105 5.32 6.37 1.41
CA TRP A 105 6.76 6.20 1.51
C TRP A 105 7.29 5.32 0.37
N PHE A 106 6.65 4.19 0.14
CA PHE A 106 7.07 3.26 -0.92
C PHE A 106 6.92 3.89 -2.30
N MET A 107 5.80 4.59 -2.54
CA MET A 107 5.59 5.28 -3.81
C MET A 107 6.61 6.40 -4.01
N GLU A 108 6.89 7.17 -2.97
CA GLU A 108 7.86 8.26 -3.08
C GLU A 108 9.26 7.74 -3.35
N LYS A 109 9.68 6.72 -2.61
CA LYS A 109 11.02 6.13 -2.79
C LYS A 109 11.20 5.54 -4.20
N ASN A 110 10.12 5.11 -4.81
CA ASN A 110 10.16 4.56 -6.17
C ASN A 110 9.82 5.59 -7.24
N GLY A 111 9.66 6.85 -6.86
CA GLY A 111 9.51 7.94 -7.81
C GLY A 111 8.13 8.04 -8.46
N ILE A 112 7.11 7.40 -7.91
CA ILE A 112 5.78 7.40 -8.52
C ILE A 112 4.69 8.09 -7.68
N LEU A 113 5.08 8.78 -6.61
CA LEU A 113 4.08 9.45 -5.76
C LEU A 113 3.48 10.68 -6.45
N TYR A 114 4.28 11.39 -7.23
CA TYR A 114 3.82 12.62 -7.87
C TYR A 114 3.69 12.44 -9.37
N ALA A 115 2.61 13.01 -9.94
CA ALA A 115 2.43 13.06 -11.38
C ALA A 115 3.33 14.15 -11.98
N GLU A 116 3.40 14.23 -13.30
CA GLU A 116 4.21 15.22 -14.00
C GLU A 116 3.84 16.66 -13.62
N ASN A 117 2.57 16.90 -13.31
CA ASN A 117 2.08 18.22 -12.91
C ASN A 117 2.44 18.57 -11.46
N GLY A 118 3.12 17.70 -10.74
CA GLY A 118 3.55 17.92 -9.36
C GLY A 118 2.53 17.55 -8.30
N HIS A 119 1.33 17.14 -8.69
CA HIS A 119 0.32 16.71 -7.73
C HIS A 119 0.51 15.24 -7.35
N LYS A 120 0.17 14.91 -6.10
CA LYS A 120 0.18 13.51 -5.68
C LYS A 120 -0.81 12.72 -6.53
N ARG A 121 -0.41 11.52 -6.91
CA ARG A 121 -1.27 10.64 -7.70
C ARG A 121 -2.50 10.16 -6.92
N ILE A 122 -2.44 10.24 -5.60
CA ILE A 122 -3.59 9.89 -4.76
C ILE A 122 -3.76 10.96 -3.69
N ALA A 123 -4.97 11.48 -3.57
CA ALA A 123 -5.26 12.53 -2.59
C ALA A 123 -5.32 11.93 -1.19
N ASP A 124 -4.98 12.73 -0.18
CA ASP A 124 -4.94 12.26 1.20
C ASP A 124 -6.29 11.72 1.68
N ASN A 125 -7.39 12.40 1.32
CA ASN A 125 -8.72 11.94 1.73
C ASN A 125 -9.11 10.64 1.02
N THR A 126 -8.67 10.45 -0.22
CA THR A 126 -8.88 9.20 -0.94
C THR A 126 -8.13 8.07 -0.25
N LEU A 127 -6.89 8.32 0.16
CA LEU A 127 -6.08 7.31 0.84
C LEU A 127 -6.71 6.90 2.17
N VAL A 128 -7.21 7.86 2.95
CA VAL A 128 -7.92 7.55 4.20
C VAL A 128 -9.15 6.67 3.91
N ALA A 129 -9.93 7.03 2.89
CA ALA A 129 -11.11 6.23 2.51
C ALA A 129 -10.71 4.81 2.11
N LEU A 130 -9.58 4.65 1.41
CA LEU A 130 -9.08 3.33 1.02
C LEU A 130 -8.73 2.48 2.23
N THR A 131 -8.07 3.06 3.25
CA THR A 131 -7.74 2.28 4.45
C THR A 131 -8.99 1.78 5.15
N LEU A 132 -10.04 2.60 5.19
CA LEU A 132 -11.32 2.22 5.80
C LEU A 132 -12.01 1.13 4.97
N MET A 133 -12.02 1.27 3.66
CA MET A 133 -12.62 0.29 2.76
C MET A 133 -11.93 -1.06 2.89
N ILE A 134 -10.60 -1.05 2.91
CA ILE A 134 -9.82 -2.28 3.07
C ILE A 134 -10.12 -2.92 4.43
N ALA A 135 -10.16 -2.11 5.50
CA ALA A 135 -10.42 -2.63 6.85
C ALA A 135 -11.76 -3.35 6.93
N GLU A 136 -12.76 -2.86 6.21
CA GLU A 136 -14.11 -3.44 6.21
C GLU A 136 -14.26 -4.59 5.20
N SER A 137 -13.31 -4.76 4.28
CA SER A 137 -13.41 -5.76 3.22
C SER A 137 -13.26 -7.17 3.76
N ARG A 138 -13.81 -8.12 3.01
CA ARG A 138 -13.66 -9.54 3.31
C ARG A 138 -12.40 -10.07 2.63
N THR A 139 -11.85 -11.15 3.17
CA THR A 139 -10.64 -11.77 2.63
C THR A 139 -10.79 -12.12 1.14
N GLU A 140 -11.98 -12.57 0.73
CA GLU A 140 -12.24 -12.93 -0.66
C GLU A 140 -12.14 -11.73 -1.60
N GLU A 141 -12.21 -10.51 -1.07
CA GLU A 141 -12.17 -9.28 -1.85
C GLU A 141 -10.75 -8.72 -2.04
N LYS A 142 -9.74 -9.43 -1.57
CA LYS A 142 -8.34 -8.97 -1.61
C LYS A 142 -7.92 -8.50 -3.00
N ASP A 143 -8.14 -9.34 -4.02
CA ASP A 143 -7.71 -8.99 -5.38
C ASP A 143 -8.44 -7.78 -5.91
N VAL A 144 -9.72 -7.64 -5.58
CA VAL A 144 -10.50 -6.46 -5.95
C VAL A 144 -9.94 -5.21 -5.29
N MET A 145 -9.62 -5.29 -4.00
CA MET A 145 -9.08 -4.14 -3.27
C MET A 145 -7.75 -3.69 -3.88
N VAL A 146 -6.87 -4.63 -4.18
CA VAL A 146 -5.58 -4.31 -4.79
C VAL A 146 -5.79 -3.62 -6.14
N LYS A 147 -6.67 -4.15 -6.98
CA LYS A 147 -6.96 -3.56 -8.29
C LYS A 147 -7.55 -2.15 -8.19
N VAL A 148 -8.44 -1.93 -7.22
CA VAL A 148 -9.02 -0.61 -6.98
C VAL A 148 -7.92 0.39 -6.63
N VAL A 149 -7.01 0.02 -5.73
CA VAL A 149 -5.91 0.90 -5.33
C VAL A 149 -5.03 1.24 -6.54
N VAL A 150 -4.63 0.23 -7.32
CA VAL A 150 -3.80 0.45 -8.51
C VAL A 150 -4.48 1.38 -9.49
N ASN A 151 -5.77 1.18 -9.74
CA ASN A 151 -6.50 2.03 -10.67
C ASN A 151 -6.63 3.46 -10.18
N LEU A 152 -6.77 3.67 -8.87
CA LEU A 152 -6.83 5.02 -8.31
C LEU A 152 -5.47 5.73 -8.42
N ILE A 153 -4.36 5.00 -8.24
CA ILE A 153 -3.04 5.56 -8.45
C ILE A 153 -2.87 6.03 -9.90
N ASN A 154 -3.38 5.25 -10.85
CA ASN A 154 -3.11 5.45 -12.27
C ASN A 154 -4.20 6.21 -13.02
N LYS A 155 -5.27 6.63 -12.36
CA LYS A 155 -6.41 7.27 -13.04
C LYS A 155 -6.02 8.51 -13.85
N ASP A 156 -5.04 9.25 -13.38
CA ASP A 156 -4.61 10.49 -14.03
C ASP A 156 -3.57 10.25 -15.12
N ASN A 157 -3.18 9.01 -15.36
CA ASN A 157 -2.26 8.64 -16.41
C ASN A 157 -2.98 8.19 -17.69
N GLN A 158 -4.26 8.28 -17.68
CA GLN A 158 -5.10 7.88 -18.83
C GLN A 158 -5.30 8.98 -19.84
#